data_e349be52e0074c1d87a1ff2daf50c9e0
#
_entry.id   e349be52e0074c1d87a1ff2daf50c9e0
#
_cell.length_a   1.000
_cell.length_b   1.000
_cell.length_c   1.000
_cell.angle_alpha   90.00
_cell.angle_beta   90.00
_cell.angle_gamma   90.00
#
_symmetry.space_group_name_H-M   'P 1'
#
loop_
_entity.id
_entity.type
_entity.pdbx_description
1 polymer ?
#
loop_
_entity_poly.entity_id
_entity_poly.type
_entity_poly.pdbx_seq_one_letter_code
_entity_poly.pdbx_strand_id
1 'polypeptide(L)'
;MKRLNPVKICLALLLALLPAISAEATPNNERWVGPLAGKLIAVRTFDGAAYRANHYGRAHLGVDLLAEVGDQVFAPTDGVVAYVGVINSIPIVVIAHANHGATGKGLRTTYLPVESELMVGDLVRKADLIGNIASEQHFFGRTVLHWGERLNGEYKNPLRRLGAPVILPRLS
;
A
#
# COMPACT_ATOMS: atom_id res chain seq x y z
N MET A 1 -63.12 -47.52 -19.22
CA MET A 1 -62.31 -48.15 -18.09
C MET A 1 -60.88 -48.22 -18.48
N LYS A 2 -60.02 -47.39 -17.96
CA LYS A 2 -58.53 -47.59 -17.83
C LYS A 2 -58.01 -46.53 -16.89
N ARG A 3 -57.49 -46.96 -15.78
CA ARG A 3 -56.91 -46.13 -14.74
C ARG A 3 -55.49 -45.71 -15.22
N LEU A 4 -55.19 -44.43 -15.13
CA LEU A 4 -53.82 -43.92 -15.24
C LEU A 4 -53.42 -43.35 -13.88
N ASN A 5 -52.43 -43.98 -13.29
CA ASN A 5 -51.78 -43.49 -12.08
C ASN A 5 -50.82 -42.35 -12.44
N PRO A 6 -50.89 -41.21 -11.79
CA PRO A 6 -49.85 -40.22 -11.89
C PRO A 6 -48.76 -40.54 -10.87
N VAL A 7 -47.61 -40.95 -11.37
CA VAL A 7 -46.38 -41.02 -10.57
C VAL A 7 -45.96 -39.59 -10.22
N LYS A 8 -46.12 -39.24 -8.96
CA LYS A 8 -45.63 -37.98 -8.41
C LYS A 8 -44.12 -38.11 -8.25
N ILE A 9 -43.36 -37.50 -9.15
CA ILE A 9 -41.95 -37.29 -9.01
C ILE A 9 -41.79 -36.11 -8.06
N CYS A 10 -41.48 -36.38 -6.79
CA CYS A 10 -40.96 -35.39 -5.86
C CYS A 10 -39.47 -35.14 -6.15
N LEU A 11 -39.21 -34.09 -6.92
CA LEU A 11 -37.85 -33.59 -7.06
C LEU A 11 -37.53 -32.79 -5.78
N ALA A 12 -36.90 -33.44 -4.81
CA ALA A 12 -36.37 -32.78 -3.64
C ALA A 12 -35.19 -31.89 -4.06
N LEU A 13 -35.42 -30.58 -4.10
CA LEU A 13 -34.37 -29.58 -4.26
C LEU A 13 -33.56 -29.56 -2.97
N LEU A 14 -32.45 -30.31 -2.93
CA LEU A 14 -31.48 -30.23 -1.87
C LEU A 14 -30.65 -28.94 -2.04
N LEU A 15 -31.16 -27.83 -1.46
CA LEU A 15 -30.43 -26.59 -1.39
C LEU A 15 -29.28 -26.77 -0.39
N ALA A 16 -28.11 -27.12 -0.88
CA ALA A 16 -26.90 -27.18 -0.08
C ALA A 16 -26.59 -25.79 0.46
N LEU A 17 -26.91 -25.56 1.72
CA LEU A 17 -26.47 -24.38 2.48
C LEU A 17 -24.96 -24.50 2.66
N LEU A 18 -24.19 -23.94 1.71
CA LEU A 18 -22.76 -23.76 1.92
C LEU A 18 -22.60 -22.72 3.04
N PRO A 19 -21.90 -23.04 4.12
CA PRO A 19 -21.59 -22.02 5.10
C PRO A 19 -20.78 -20.93 4.40
N ALA A 20 -21.28 -19.71 4.44
CA ALA A 20 -20.47 -18.55 4.09
C ALA A 20 -19.29 -18.53 5.06
N ILE A 21 -18.14 -18.94 4.58
CA ILE A 21 -16.88 -18.75 5.31
C ILE A 21 -16.67 -17.25 5.29
N SER A 22 -17.16 -16.59 6.33
CA SER A 22 -16.71 -15.24 6.67
C SER A 22 -15.24 -15.37 6.99
N ALA A 23 -14.38 -15.06 6.04
CA ALA A 23 -12.99 -14.82 6.31
C ALA A 23 -12.96 -13.59 7.24
N GLU A 24 -12.99 -13.83 8.55
CA GLU A 24 -12.59 -12.81 9.52
C GLU A 24 -11.17 -12.42 9.13
N ALA A 25 -11.02 -11.19 8.65
CA ALA A 25 -9.73 -10.60 8.42
C ALA A 25 -9.05 -10.52 9.79
N THR A 26 -8.25 -11.52 10.13
CA THR A 26 -7.33 -11.42 11.26
C THR A 26 -6.57 -10.12 11.09
N PRO A 27 -6.46 -9.29 12.16
CA PRO A 27 -5.66 -8.07 12.06
C PRO A 27 -4.26 -8.51 11.67
N ASN A 28 -3.89 -8.18 10.44
CA ASN A 28 -2.62 -8.59 9.87
C ASN A 28 -1.52 -7.83 10.63
N ASN A 29 -1.05 -8.41 11.74
CA ASN A 29 0.12 -7.94 12.48
C ASN A 29 1.41 -8.38 11.76
N GLU A 30 1.29 -8.68 10.48
CA GLU A 30 2.38 -9.09 9.63
C GLU A 30 3.30 -7.89 9.38
N ARG A 31 4.57 -8.07 9.74
CA ARG A 31 5.58 -7.04 9.49
C ARG A 31 5.71 -6.77 8.00
N TRP A 32 5.74 -5.52 7.64
CA TRP A 32 5.90 -5.08 6.28
C TRP A 32 7.29 -5.38 5.73
N VAL A 33 7.38 -5.61 4.44
CA VAL A 33 8.66 -5.60 3.71
C VAL A 33 9.00 -4.18 3.29
N GLY A 34 10.26 -3.94 2.96
CA GLY A 34 10.69 -2.65 2.42
C GLY A 34 10.12 -2.41 1.02
N PRO A 35 9.88 -1.16 0.64
CA PRO A 35 9.43 -0.82 -0.71
C PRO A 35 10.54 -0.90 -1.77
N LEU A 36 11.79 -1.04 -1.37
CA LEU A 36 12.95 -1.26 -2.25
C LEU A 36 13.61 -2.58 -1.91
N ALA A 37 14.25 -3.22 -2.90
CA ALA A 37 15.01 -4.44 -2.70
C ALA A 37 16.26 -4.19 -1.83
N GLY A 38 16.64 -5.21 -1.04
CA GLY A 38 17.87 -5.19 -0.27
C GLY A 38 17.81 -4.32 0.98
N LYS A 39 18.91 -3.62 1.25
CA LYS A 39 19.11 -2.86 2.48
C LYS A 39 18.57 -1.44 2.34
N LEU A 40 17.60 -1.07 3.16
CA LEU A 40 17.03 0.26 3.13
C LEU A 40 17.95 1.28 3.80
N ILE A 41 18.26 2.36 3.11
CA ILE A 41 19.02 3.49 3.61
C ILE A 41 18.13 4.73 3.58
N ALA A 42 17.67 5.17 4.75
CA ALA A 42 16.86 6.38 4.86
C ALA A 42 17.77 7.60 4.98
N VAL A 43 17.78 8.45 3.96
CA VAL A 43 18.56 9.69 3.93
C VAL A 43 17.82 10.86 4.56
N ARG A 44 16.50 10.78 4.66
CA ARG A 44 15.67 11.75 5.37
C ARG A 44 14.51 11.01 6.07
N THR A 45 14.28 11.31 7.33
CA THR A 45 13.28 10.66 8.17
C THR A 45 12.01 11.50 8.31
N PHE A 46 10.92 10.87 8.75
CA PHE A 46 9.66 11.53 9.08
C PHE A 46 9.86 12.56 10.19
N ASP A 47 9.41 13.80 9.96
CA ASP A 47 9.46 14.86 10.96
C ASP A 47 8.15 14.95 11.77
N GLY A 48 8.04 14.03 12.71
CA GLY A 48 6.86 13.98 13.58
C GLY A 48 6.74 15.16 14.53
N ALA A 49 7.81 15.88 14.83
CA ALA A 49 7.77 17.06 15.71
C ALA A 49 7.16 18.25 14.97
N ALA A 50 7.68 18.60 13.78
CA ALA A 50 7.12 19.66 12.94
C ALA A 50 5.68 19.37 12.52
N TYR A 51 5.37 18.10 12.22
CA TYR A 51 4.00 17.67 11.90
C TYR A 51 3.04 17.93 13.08
N ARG A 52 3.37 17.49 14.29
CA ARG A 52 2.53 17.73 15.49
C ARG A 52 2.40 19.18 15.86
N ALA A 53 3.39 20.00 15.54
CA ALA A 53 3.36 21.45 15.74
C ALA A 53 2.60 22.21 14.64
N ASN A 54 1.90 21.51 13.74
CA ASN A 54 1.22 22.07 12.55
C ASN A 54 2.14 22.83 11.59
N HIS A 55 3.41 22.46 11.52
CA HIS A 55 4.38 23.03 10.58
C HIS A 55 4.41 22.23 9.26
N TYR A 56 3.23 21.97 8.67
CA TYR A 56 3.11 21.13 7.46
C TYR A 56 4.05 21.55 6.33
N GLY A 57 4.26 22.84 6.09
CA GLY A 57 5.16 23.32 5.06
C GLY A 57 6.65 23.06 5.35
N ARG A 58 7.00 22.63 6.58
CA ARG A 58 8.37 22.31 7.01
C ARG A 58 8.54 20.84 7.36
N ALA A 59 7.42 20.15 7.69
CA ALA A 59 7.43 18.77 8.08
C ALA A 59 7.73 17.86 6.89
N HIS A 60 8.60 16.87 7.08
CA HIS A 60 8.76 15.77 6.15
C HIS A 60 7.74 14.68 6.48
N LEU A 61 6.75 14.50 5.59
CA LEU A 61 5.56 13.68 5.84
C LEU A 61 5.72 12.21 5.42
N GLY A 62 6.94 11.77 5.27
CA GLY A 62 7.35 10.41 4.93
C GLY A 62 8.81 10.17 5.27
N VAL A 63 9.41 9.24 4.55
CA VAL A 63 10.85 8.97 4.59
C VAL A 63 11.40 8.96 3.18
N ASP A 64 12.60 9.48 3.00
CA ASP A 64 13.30 9.40 1.72
C ASP A 64 14.34 8.29 1.81
N LEU A 65 14.14 7.25 1.00
CA LEU A 65 15.02 6.10 0.88
C LEU A 65 15.94 6.29 -0.32
N LEU A 66 17.24 6.04 -0.12
CA LEU A 66 18.21 6.09 -1.21
C LEU A 66 17.82 5.10 -2.29
N ALA A 67 17.79 5.56 -3.53
CA ALA A 67 17.40 4.80 -4.71
C ALA A 67 18.14 5.30 -5.95
N GLU A 68 18.02 4.57 -7.04
CA GLU A 68 18.48 4.96 -8.37
C GLU A 68 17.29 5.00 -9.35
N VAL A 69 17.40 5.78 -10.42
CA VAL A 69 16.38 5.80 -11.48
C VAL A 69 16.28 4.41 -12.09
N GLY A 70 15.07 3.90 -12.24
CA GLY A 70 14.80 2.55 -12.72
C GLY A 70 14.72 1.47 -11.63
N ASP A 71 15.10 1.78 -10.38
CA ASP A 71 14.92 0.84 -9.29
C ASP A 71 13.46 0.40 -9.15
N GLN A 72 13.26 -0.90 -8.92
CA GLN A 72 11.95 -1.50 -8.72
C GLN A 72 11.39 -1.12 -7.34
N VAL A 73 10.12 -0.73 -7.33
CA VAL A 73 9.38 -0.40 -6.11
C VAL A 73 8.30 -1.44 -5.87
N PHE A 74 8.21 -1.94 -4.63
CA PHE A 74 7.36 -3.04 -4.24
C PHE A 74 6.30 -2.63 -3.21
N ALA A 75 5.15 -3.31 -3.21
CA ALA A 75 4.13 -3.16 -2.18
C ALA A 75 4.63 -3.72 -0.84
N PRO A 76 4.66 -2.95 0.25
CA PRO A 76 5.13 -3.45 1.55
C PRO A 76 4.22 -4.49 2.18
N THR A 77 2.95 -4.49 1.82
CA THR A 77 1.88 -5.40 2.25
C THR A 77 0.75 -5.36 1.23
N ASP A 78 -0.22 -6.25 1.38
CA ASP A 78 -1.40 -6.33 0.51
C ASP A 78 -2.19 -5.02 0.48
N GLY A 79 -2.81 -4.73 -0.66
CA GLY A 79 -3.62 -3.54 -0.82
C GLY A 79 -4.31 -3.43 -2.17
N VAL A 80 -4.89 -2.26 -2.40
CA VAL A 80 -5.54 -1.87 -3.65
C VAL A 80 -4.95 -0.56 -4.13
N VAL A 81 -4.65 -0.46 -5.40
CA VAL A 81 -4.18 0.80 -6.00
C VAL A 81 -5.28 1.85 -5.89
N ALA A 82 -5.03 2.90 -5.13
CA ALA A 82 -5.97 3.98 -4.87
C ALA A 82 -5.75 5.19 -5.80
N TYR A 83 -4.54 5.36 -6.32
CA TYR A 83 -4.18 6.41 -7.26
C TYR A 83 -2.92 6.04 -8.02
N VAL A 84 -2.91 6.31 -9.31
CA VAL A 84 -1.73 6.35 -10.18
C VAL A 84 -1.86 7.59 -11.05
N GLY A 85 -0.83 8.41 -11.12
CA GLY A 85 -0.86 9.61 -11.93
C GLY A 85 0.29 10.56 -11.64
N VAL A 86 0.19 11.78 -12.16
CA VAL A 86 1.21 12.80 -12.01
C VAL A 86 0.64 14.01 -11.26
N ILE A 87 1.33 14.46 -10.22
CA ILE A 87 0.99 15.67 -9.46
C ILE A 87 2.23 16.58 -9.46
N ASN A 88 2.09 17.81 -9.93
CA ASN A 88 3.20 18.77 -10.04
C ASN A 88 4.42 18.17 -10.78
N SER A 89 4.16 17.48 -11.88
CA SER A 89 5.17 16.81 -12.72
C SER A 89 5.89 15.63 -12.04
N ILE A 90 5.40 15.15 -10.89
CA ILE A 90 5.96 14.01 -10.17
C ILE A 90 5.01 12.81 -10.32
N PRO A 91 5.46 11.66 -10.86
CA PRO A 91 4.66 10.46 -10.93
C PRO A 91 4.51 9.84 -9.53
N ILE A 92 3.27 9.45 -9.22
CA ILE A 92 2.88 9.02 -7.87
C ILE A 92 2.02 7.77 -7.95
N VAL A 93 2.31 6.81 -7.08
CA VAL A 93 1.45 5.67 -6.78
C VAL A 93 0.96 5.77 -5.34
N VAL A 94 -0.33 5.51 -5.11
CA VAL A 94 -0.92 5.40 -3.77
C VAL A 94 -1.61 4.06 -3.63
N ILE A 95 -1.31 3.34 -2.56
CA ILE A 95 -1.96 2.07 -2.23
C ILE A 95 -2.80 2.25 -0.95
N ALA A 96 -4.04 1.79 -1.00
CA ALA A 96 -4.91 1.64 0.16
C ALA A 96 -4.77 0.20 0.68
N HIS A 97 -4.47 0.05 1.98
CA HIS A 97 -4.31 -1.26 2.61
C HIS A 97 -5.60 -1.68 3.34
N ALA A 98 -5.79 -2.97 3.61
CA ALA A 98 -7.02 -3.54 4.16
C ALA A 98 -7.53 -2.81 5.43
N ASN A 99 -8.85 -2.77 5.60
CA ASN A 99 -9.66 -2.01 6.57
C ASN A 99 -9.94 -0.55 6.17
N HIS A 100 -9.99 -0.25 4.88
CA HIS A 100 -10.16 1.10 4.37
C HIS A 100 -11.42 1.22 3.52
N GLY A 101 -12.48 1.70 4.14
CA GLY A 101 -13.70 2.05 3.41
C GLY A 101 -13.45 3.18 2.40
N ALA A 102 -14.37 3.34 1.45
CA ALA A 102 -14.37 4.35 0.39
C ALA A 102 -14.30 5.82 0.90
N THR A 103 -14.33 6.04 2.21
CA THR A 103 -14.44 7.36 2.86
C THR A 103 -13.11 8.12 3.01
N GLY A 104 -12.01 7.64 2.43
CA GLY A 104 -10.69 8.27 2.58
C GLY A 104 -10.06 8.10 3.96
N LYS A 105 -10.76 7.46 4.89
CA LYS A 105 -10.24 7.03 6.18
C LYS A 105 -9.54 5.69 5.97
N GLY A 106 -8.51 5.42 6.78
CA GLY A 106 -7.78 4.18 6.74
C GLY A 106 -6.28 4.34 6.48
N LEU A 107 -5.62 3.24 6.19
CA LEU A 107 -4.18 3.19 5.96
C LEU A 107 -3.86 3.31 4.47
N ARG A 108 -3.07 4.29 4.10
CA ARG A 108 -2.57 4.48 2.74
C ARG A 108 -1.08 4.68 2.75
N THR A 109 -0.42 4.19 1.73
CA THR A 109 0.98 4.51 1.45
C THR A 109 1.11 5.23 0.12
N THR A 110 2.07 6.12 0.05
CA THR A 110 2.37 6.95 -1.12
C THR A 110 3.81 6.73 -1.53
N TYR A 111 4.04 6.61 -2.81
CA TYR A 111 5.35 6.36 -3.42
C TYR A 111 5.59 7.39 -4.52
N LEU A 112 6.67 8.14 -4.42
CA LEU A 112 7.10 9.10 -5.45
C LEU A 112 8.63 9.26 -5.46
N PRO A 113 9.22 9.55 -6.65
CA PRO A 113 8.63 9.52 -7.98
C PRO A 113 8.55 8.08 -8.50
N VAL A 114 7.36 7.56 -8.77
CA VAL A 114 7.19 6.18 -9.25
C VAL A 114 6.27 6.16 -10.47
N GLU A 115 6.79 5.71 -11.60
CA GLU A 115 6.02 5.33 -12.78
C GLU A 115 5.48 3.92 -12.61
N SER A 116 4.22 3.71 -13.02
CA SER A 116 3.52 2.45 -12.84
C SER A 116 2.60 2.17 -14.02
N GLU A 117 2.51 0.91 -14.41
CA GLU A 117 1.53 0.41 -15.37
C GLU A 117 0.23 -0.07 -14.72
N LEU A 118 0.17 -0.05 -13.38
CA LEU A 118 -1.03 -0.43 -12.63
C LEU A 118 -2.14 0.60 -12.83
N MET A 119 -3.38 0.14 -12.67
CA MET A 119 -4.58 0.97 -12.73
C MET A 119 -5.23 1.08 -11.35
N VAL A 120 -5.96 2.16 -11.13
CA VAL A 120 -6.78 2.33 -9.93
C VAL A 120 -7.77 1.17 -9.80
N GLY A 121 -7.77 0.50 -8.66
CA GLY A 121 -8.57 -0.69 -8.39
C GLY A 121 -7.80 -2.01 -8.49
N ASP A 122 -6.59 -2.02 -9.05
CA ASP A 122 -5.77 -3.23 -9.10
C ASP A 122 -5.42 -3.70 -7.69
N LEU A 123 -5.49 -5.01 -7.50
CA LEU A 123 -5.07 -5.67 -6.26
C LEU A 123 -3.57 -5.89 -6.31
N VAL A 124 -2.89 -5.54 -5.25
CA VAL A 124 -1.47 -5.82 -5.04
C VAL A 124 -1.28 -6.65 -3.78
N ARG A 125 -0.39 -7.62 -3.84
CA ARG A 125 0.05 -8.41 -2.69
C ARG A 125 1.37 -7.88 -2.17
N LYS A 126 1.69 -8.25 -0.96
CA LYS A 126 3.00 -8.00 -0.36
C LYS A 126 4.13 -8.46 -1.28
N ALA A 127 5.09 -7.59 -1.52
CA ALA A 127 6.21 -7.75 -2.42
C ALA A 127 5.88 -7.77 -3.92
N ASP A 128 4.65 -7.47 -4.34
CA ASP A 128 4.35 -7.25 -5.75
C ASP A 128 5.02 -5.98 -6.25
N LEU A 129 5.49 -5.99 -7.50
CA LEU A 129 6.02 -4.82 -8.18
C LEU A 129 4.90 -3.79 -8.40
N ILE A 130 5.12 -2.56 -7.95
CA ILE A 130 4.15 -1.47 -8.12
C ILE A 130 4.62 -0.37 -9.08
N GLY A 131 5.85 -0.43 -9.54
CA GLY A 131 6.42 0.48 -10.51
C GLY A 131 7.93 0.62 -10.36
N ASN A 132 8.47 1.64 -11.03
CA ASN A 132 9.91 1.92 -11.02
C ASN A 132 10.15 3.39 -10.68
N ILE A 133 11.30 3.70 -10.08
CA ILE A 133 11.73 5.08 -9.84
C ILE A 133 11.88 5.78 -11.19
N ALA A 134 11.07 6.83 -11.40
CA ALA A 134 10.85 7.44 -12.70
C ALA A 134 11.83 8.54 -13.06
N SER A 135 12.17 9.39 -12.11
CA SER A 135 12.95 10.58 -12.36
C SER A 135 13.82 10.90 -11.15
N GLU A 136 14.80 11.75 -11.40
CA GLU A 136 15.64 12.26 -10.36
C GLU A 136 14.86 13.22 -9.45
N GLN A 137 14.41 12.73 -8.31
CA GLN A 137 14.04 13.59 -7.19
C GLN A 137 15.26 13.72 -6.29
N HIS A 138 15.98 14.81 -6.46
CA HIS A 138 17.20 15.04 -5.74
C HIS A 138 16.94 15.54 -4.32
N PHE A 139 17.33 14.74 -3.34
CA PHE A 139 17.58 15.23 -2.00
C PHE A 139 19.09 15.32 -1.79
N PHE A 140 19.62 16.54 -1.72
CA PHE A 140 21.07 16.81 -1.68
C PHE A 140 21.85 16.09 -2.80
N GLY A 141 21.37 16.15 -4.04
CA GLY A 141 22.03 15.55 -5.21
C GLY A 141 21.94 14.03 -5.28
N ARG A 142 21.01 13.41 -4.55
CA ARG A 142 20.77 11.96 -4.56
C ARG A 142 19.37 11.67 -5.02
N THR A 143 19.20 10.62 -5.83
CA THR A 143 17.88 10.08 -6.17
C THR A 143 17.31 9.34 -4.95
N VAL A 144 16.04 9.54 -4.67
CA VAL A 144 15.36 8.94 -3.52
C VAL A 144 13.95 8.47 -3.89
N LEU A 145 13.50 7.43 -3.19
CA LEU A 145 12.08 7.09 -3.09
C LEU A 145 11.52 7.81 -1.86
N HIS A 146 10.62 8.76 -2.05
CA HIS A 146 9.79 9.25 -0.95
C HIS A 146 8.67 8.24 -0.66
N TRP A 147 8.65 7.71 0.55
CA TRP A 147 7.65 6.76 1.02
C TRP A 147 6.86 7.36 2.19
N GLY A 148 5.60 7.65 1.95
CA GLY A 148 4.69 8.21 2.94
C GLY A 148 3.71 7.19 3.50
N GLU A 149 3.26 7.38 4.74
CA GLU A 149 2.16 6.66 5.35
C GLU A 149 1.14 7.63 5.90
N ARG A 150 -0.15 7.37 5.63
CA ARG A 150 -1.27 8.14 6.18
C ARG A 150 -2.30 7.18 6.77
N LEU A 151 -2.57 7.31 8.07
CA LEU A 151 -3.56 6.52 8.80
C LEU A 151 -4.69 7.43 9.31
N ASN A 152 -5.92 7.18 8.86
CA ASN A 152 -7.10 7.96 9.24
C ASN A 152 -6.95 9.48 9.05
N GLY A 153 -6.22 9.87 8.02
CA GLY A 153 -5.95 11.28 7.73
C GLY A 153 -4.67 11.84 8.35
N GLU A 154 -4.04 11.13 9.27
CA GLU A 154 -2.80 11.56 9.92
C GLU A 154 -1.56 10.91 9.30
N TYR A 155 -0.51 11.71 9.09
CA TYR A 155 0.78 11.19 8.64
C TYR A 155 1.52 10.45 9.76
N LYS A 156 2.12 9.33 9.41
CA LYS A 156 2.86 8.46 10.32
C LYS A 156 4.21 8.10 9.72
N ASN A 157 5.13 7.65 10.57
CA ASN A 157 6.42 7.15 10.11
C ASN A 157 6.28 5.70 9.63
N PRO A 158 6.41 5.41 8.32
CA PRO A 158 6.23 4.06 7.78
C PRO A 158 7.30 3.06 8.25
N LEU A 159 8.49 3.53 8.66
CA LEU A 159 9.56 2.65 9.14
C LEU A 159 9.16 1.82 10.36
N ARG A 160 8.16 2.26 11.11
CA ARG A 160 7.67 1.53 12.29
C ARG A 160 7.01 0.19 11.95
N ARG A 161 6.62 0.00 10.69
CA ARG A 161 5.96 -1.22 10.24
C ARG A 161 6.94 -2.27 9.73
N LEU A 162 8.17 -1.88 9.47
CA LEU A 162 9.18 -2.78 8.94
C LEU A 162 9.62 -3.81 9.96
N GLY A 163 9.86 -5.03 9.47
CA GLY A 163 10.44 -6.11 10.25
C GLY A 163 11.97 -6.12 10.28
N ALA A 164 12.60 -5.31 9.43
CA ALA A 164 14.04 -5.26 9.26
C ALA A 164 14.61 -3.91 9.71
N PRO A 165 15.87 -3.86 10.14
CA PRO A 165 16.54 -2.61 10.49
C PRO A 165 16.75 -1.74 9.24
N VAL A 166 16.51 -0.43 9.40
CA VAL A 166 16.84 0.60 8.41
C VAL A 166 18.09 1.32 8.84
N ILE A 167 18.99 1.55 7.89
CA ILE A 167 20.20 2.33 8.17
C ILE A 167 19.85 3.80 8.07
N LEU A 168 20.16 4.51 9.14
CA LEU A 168 20.19 5.97 9.17
C LEU A 168 21.65 6.38 9.02
N PRO A 169 22.08 6.96 7.88
CA PRO A 169 23.42 7.51 7.78
C PRO A 169 23.58 8.60 8.82
N ARG A 170 24.74 8.61 9.49
CA ARG A 170 25.09 9.74 10.35
C ARG A 170 25.27 10.95 9.44
N LEU A 171 24.46 11.97 9.66
CA LEU A 171 24.73 13.28 9.07
C LEU A 171 25.99 13.81 9.76
N SER A 172 27.09 13.82 9.04
CA SER A 172 28.33 14.48 9.44
C SER A 172 28.22 15.98 9.21
#